data_8d49472bced3701d49dfc1f0d0778cca
#
_entry.id   8d49472bced3701d49dfc1f0d0778cca
#
_cell.length_a   1.000
_cell.length_b   1.000
_cell.length_c   1.000
_cell.angle_alpha   90.00
_cell.angle_beta   90.00
_cell.angle_gamma   90.00
#
_symmetry.space_group_name_H-M   'P 1'
#
loop_
_entity.id
_entity.type
_entity.pdbx_description
1 polymer ?
#
loop_
_entity_poly.entity_id
_entity_poly.type
_entity_poly.pdbx_seq_one_letter_code
_entity_poly.pdbx_strand_id
1 'polypeptide(L)'
;MSQDKSPLGNIEDGLIRIPKELREKLGMKSGLFLRLKAKDGTLIPLQVTHAYKNDTDVDSFSAYVSDDTYALLDITKKSVIEPADDILLGCDPEFFIVDAQTGRNISASHFFNRHGEVGSDSGLAELRPRPYFTAGDLTNYMHGLLSKAYTHLSTRVLYNKRPIRMVGASMHDNASAGFHIHFGLPNQLLNGSTLSYTALVNMVYILDYYVGISSILPEGEEDCKRRSANYGQYGKPGDFRDDNRITMEYRVPGGHLLRHPVLTVGLLAICDTVMKDMLSRMRVYTDNFTSPNVLKTYEELRKLYPKIPDRATVYNVITDEKIRPATCYADKIMEDLSMMVGFNKNRKHIMDYFNYIIGYLSNGVKYTDSIANNWRLVQHEGQ
;
A
#
# COMPACT_ATOMS: atom_id res chain seq x y z
N MET A 1 37.92 14.78 -12.28
CA MET A 1 36.93 13.68 -12.27
C MET A 1 35.63 14.27 -12.77
N SER A 2 35.30 14.07 -14.04
CA SER A 2 34.03 14.50 -14.63
C SER A 2 32.96 13.54 -14.13
N GLN A 3 31.96 14.05 -13.42
CA GLN A 3 30.69 13.33 -13.23
C GLN A 3 30.08 13.22 -14.63
N ASP A 4 30.18 12.04 -15.23
CA ASP A 4 29.38 11.69 -16.41
C ASP A 4 27.89 11.75 -15.97
N LYS A 5 27.27 12.86 -16.34
CA LYS A 5 25.81 12.93 -16.28
C LYS A 5 25.30 11.90 -17.26
N SER A 6 24.60 10.88 -16.75
CA SER A 6 23.86 9.94 -17.59
C SER A 6 23.10 10.74 -18.68
N PRO A 7 23.26 10.41 -19.95
CA PRO A 7 22.58 11.13 -21.04
C PRO A 7 21.04 11.11 -20.92
N LEU A 8 20.50 10.30 -20.02
CA LEU A 8 19.07 10.06 -19.81
C LEU A 8 18.42 10.92 -18.72
N GLY A 9 19.16 11.85 -18.10
CA GLY A 9 18.68 12.55 -16.90
C GLY A 9 18.55 11.61 -15.70
N ASN A 10 18.15 12.13 -14.54
CA ASN A 10 17.93 11.32 -13.34
C ASN A 10 16.74 10.37 -13.56
N ILE A 11 17.01 9.07 -13.44
CA ILE A 11 15.95 8.05 -13.39
C ILE A 11 15.50 7.96 -11.94
N GLU A 12 14.20 8.10 -11.71
CA GLU A 12 13.64 7.93 -10.36
C GLU A 12 13.77 6.49 -9.90
N ASP A 13 13.96 6.28 -8.61
CA ASP A 13 14.00 4.96 -8.02
C ASP A 13 12.69 4.19 -8.26
N GLY A 14 12.83 2.88 -8.48
CA GLY A 14 11.69 2.03 -8.79
C GLY A 14 11.25 2.06 -10.25
N LEU A 15 11.90 2.84 -11.11
CA LEU A 15 11.66 2.87 -12.55
C LEU A 15 12.77 2.15 -13.32
N ILE A 16 12.38 1.54 -14.45
CA ILE A 16 13.30 1.03 -15.46
C ILE A 16 12.93 1.62 -16.82
N ARG A 17 13.88 2.29 -17.46
CA ARG A 17 13.73 2.78 -18.84
C ARG A 17 14.17 1.72 -19.83
N ILE A 18 13.26 1.33 -20.69
CA ILE A 18 13.52 0.38 -21.77
C ILE A 18 13.22 1.09 -23.08
N PRO A 19 14.18 1.14 -24.04
CA PRO A 19 13.98 1.72 -25.33
C PRO A 19 12.77 1.13 -26.06
N LYS A 20 12.12 1.94 -26.90
CA LYS A 20 10.89 1.54 -27.59
C LYS A 20 11.06 0.26 -28.41
N GLU A 21 12.13 0.16 -29.19
CA GLU A 21 12.42 -1.00 -30.03
C GLU A 21 12.58 -2.28 -29.21
N LEU A 22 13.30 -2.20 -28.07
CA LEU A 22 13.48 -3.35 -27.17
C LEU A 22 12.16 -3.74 -26.50
N ARG A 23 11.35 -2.76 -26.09
CA ARG A 23 10.02 -3.04 -25.52
C ARG A 23 9.10 -3.75 -26.52
N GLU A 24 9.03 -3.25 -27.75
CA GLU A 24 8.22 -3.86 -28.82
C GLU A 24 8.69 -5.29 -29.12
N LYS A 25 10.01 -5.53 -29.20
CA LYS A 25 10.60 -6.85 -29.40
C LYS A 25 10.29 -7.82 -28.28
N LEU A 26 10.22 -7.33 -27.03
CA LEU A 26 9.90 -8.13 -25.84
C LEU A 26 8.39 -8.18 -25.56
N GLY A 27 7.55 -7.54 -26.35
CA GLY A 27 6.10 -7.47 -26.13
C GLY A 27 5.72 -6.69 -24.88
N MET A 28 6.60 -5.80 -24.38
CA MET A 28 6.40 -5.05 -23.15
C MET A 28 5.69 -3.72 -23.42
N LYS A 29 4.75 -3.35 -22.57
CA LYS A 29 4.11 -2.04 -22.56
C LYS A 29 4.69 -1.18 -21.44
N SER A 30 4.63 0.14 -21.62
CA SER A 30 4.90 1.08 -20.54
C SER A 30 3.87 0.92 -19.41
N GLY A 31 4.32 1.10 -18.18
CA GLY A 31 3.50 0.91 -16.98
C GLY A 31 3.55 -0.51 -16.41
N LEU A 32 4.05 -1.49 -17.16
CA LEU A 32 4.24 -2.86 -16.67
C LEU A 32 5.33 -2.90 -15.59
N PHE A 33 5.20 -3.87 -14.69
CA PHE A 33 6.24 -4.12 -13.69
C PHE A 33 7.09 -5.32 -14.09
N LEU A 34 8.40 -5.17 -13.88
CA LEU A 34 9.37 -6.25 -13.99
C LEU A 34 9.84 -6.65 -12.60
N ARG A 35 10.25 -7.89 -12.47
CA ARG A 35 10.76 -8.45 -11.23
C ARG A 35 12.25 -8.72 -11.37
N LEU A 36 13.04 -8.07 -10.52
CA LEU A 36 14.49 -8.31 -10.45
C LEU A 36 14.88 -8.73 -9.04
N LYS A 37 15.93 -9.54 -8.96
CA LYS A 37 16.46 -10.01 -7.69
C LYS A 37 17.53 -9.07 -7.17
N ALA A 38 17.42 -8.66 -5.91
CA ALA A 38 18.43 -7.90 -5.18
C ALA A 38 19.50 -8.83 -4.60
N LYS A 39 20.63 -8.27 -4.18
CA LYS A 39 21.77 -8.99 -3.59
C LYS A 39 21.41 -9.75 -2.32
N ASP A 40 20.46 -9.24 -1.54
CA ASP A 40 19.92 -9.89 -0.33
C ASP A 40 18.86 -10.94 -0.62
N GLY A 41 18.53 -11.18 -1.90
CA GLY A 41 17.54 -12.14 -2.34
C GLY A 41 16.12 -11.56 -2.46
N THR A 42 15.87 -10.32 -2.04
CA THR A 42 14.59 -9.64 -2.19
C THR A 42 14.24 -9.45 -3.65
N LEU A 43 12.96 -9.57 -3.99
CA LEU A 43 12.46 -9.29 -5.33
C LEU A 43 12.02 -7.82 -5.40
N ILE A 44 12.70 -7.07 -6.24
CA ILE A 44 12.42 -5.64 -6.44
C ILE A 44 11.56 -5.46 -7.69
N PRO A 45 10.37 -4.85 -7.57
CA PRO A 45 9.57 -4.45 -8.72
C PRO A 45 10.13 -3.16 -9.33
N LEU A 46 10.27 -3.14 -10.65
CA LEU A 46 10.61 -1.95 -11.41
C LEU A 46 9.54 -1.67 -12.45
N GLN A 47 8.96 -0.48 -12.43
CA GLN A 47 7.96 -0.09 -13.41
C GLN A 47 8.62 0.34 -14.72
N VAL A 48 8.18 -0.25 -15.82
CA VAL A 48 8.65 0.11 -17.17
C VAL A 48 8.15 1.50 -17.54
N THR A 49 9.06 2.41 -17.81
CA THR A 49 8.76 3.76 -18.24
C THR A 49 9.20 3.99 -19.72
N HIS A 50 8.65 5.04 -20.32
CA HIS A 50 9.06 5.46 -21.65
C HIS A 50 10.48 6.04 -21.64
N ALA A 51 11.30 5.70 -22.64
CA ALA A 51 12.43 6.53 -22.99
C ALA A 51 11.88 7.88 -23.54
N TYR A 52 12.50 8.99 -23.18
CA TYR A 52 12.08 10.30 -23.72
C TYR A 52 12.31 10.35 -25.23
N LYS A 53 11.48 11.14 -25.93
CA LYS A 53 11.52 11.29 -27.40
C LYS A 53 12.88 11.75 -27.98
N ASN A 54 13.77 12.26 -27.13
CA ASN A 54 15.08 12.79 -27.51
C ASN A 54 16.26 11.85 -27.17
N ASP A 55 16.00 10.62 -26.79
CA ASP A 55 17.05 9.66 -26.43
C ASP A 55 17.67 9.05 -27.71
N THR A 56 18.26 9.89 -28.57
CA THR A 56 18.96 9.45 -29.78
C THR A 56 20.29 8.76 -29.49
N ASP A 57 20.81 8.90 -28.29
CA ASP A 57 22.10 8.36 -27.87
C ASP A 57 21.98 7.10 -26.97
N VAL A 58 20.77 6.56 -26.83
CA VAL A 58 20.52 5.38 -26.00
C VAL A 58 20.74 4.12 -26.84
N ASP A 59 21.61 3.24 -26.35
CA ASP A 59 21.74 1.90 -26.93
C ASP A 59 20.38 1.21 -26.95
N SER A 60 19.87 0.91 -28.15
CA SER A 60 18.55 0.32 -28.37
C SER A 60 18.37 -1.07 -27.74
N PHE A 61 19.43 -1.65 -27.18
CA PHE A 61 19.43 -2.97 -26.52
C PHE A 61 19.72 -2.91 -25.02
N SER A 62 19.87 -1.73 -24.43
CA SER A 62 20.17 -1.57 -23.01
C SER A 62 18.95 -1.06 -22.24
N ALA A 63 18.76 -1.58 -21.02
CA ALA A 63 17.79 -1.06 -20.05
C ALA A 63 18.52 -0.24 -18.99
N TYR A 64 17.89 0.82 -18.48
CA TYR A 64 18.51 1.77 -17.57
C TYR A 64 17.70 1.90 -16.29
N VAL A 65 18.39 1.92 -15.16
CA VAL A 65 17.84 2.13 -13.81
C VAL A 65 18.64 3.23 -13.10
N SER A 66 18.13 3.73 -11.97
CA SER A 66 18.90 4.65 -11.11
C SER A 66 20.14 3.98 -10.54
N ASP A 67 21.15 4.77 -10.19
CA ASP A 67 22.39 4.26 -9.57
C ASP A 67 22.09 3.55 -8.24
N ASP A 68 21.16 4.10 -7.43
CA ASP A 68 20.73 3.48 -6.19
C ASP A 68 20.05 2.14 -6.41
N THR A 69 19.16 2.06 -7.40
CA THR A 69 18.53 0.78 -7.80
C THR A 69 19.58 -0.20 -8.31
N TYR A 70 20.51 0.24 -9.15
CA TYR A 70 21.59 -0.62 -9.66
C TYR A 70 22.47 -1.18 -8.55
N ALA A 71 22.78 -0.36 -7.53
CA ALA A 71 23.59 -0.79 -6.38
C ALA A 71 22.91 -1.91 -5.56
N LEU A 72 21.59 -1.96 -5.55
CA LEU A 72 20.81 -2.98 -4.84
C LEU A 72 20.69 -4.28 -5.63
N LEU A 73 20.70 -4.24 -6.96
CA LEU A 73 20.43 -5.39 -7.81
C LEU A 73 21.61 -6.36 -7.86
N ASP A 74 21.29 -7.66 -7.89
CA ASP A 74 22.24 -8.73 -8.20
C ASP A 74 22.29 -8.95 -9.72
N ILE A 75 22.87 -8.00 -10.44
CA ILE A 75 22.97 -8.07 -11.91
C ILE A 75 24.21 -8.85 -12.29
N THR A 76 23.98 -10.02 -12.88
CA THR A 76 25.01 -10.84 -13.50
C THR A 76 24.71 -11.01 -14.99
N LYS A 77 25.68 -11.47 -15.78
CA LYS A 77 25.47 -11.82 -17.21
C LYS A 77 24.36 -12.87 -17.45
N LYS A 78 23.88 -13.53 -16.39
CA LYS A 78 22.82 -14.54 -16.42
C LYS A 78 21.53 -14.06 -15.75
N SER A 79 21.44 -12.79 -15.34
CA SER A 79 20.22 -12.25 -14.73
C SER A 79 19.11 -12.23 -15.77
N VAL A 80 18.00 -12.85 -15.44
CA VAL A 80 16.80 -12.88 -16.28
C VAL A 80 15.85 -11.81 -15.75
N ILE A 81 15.38 -10.94 -16.64
CA ILE A 81 14.31 -9.98 -16.36
C ILE A 81 12.99 -10.66 -16.72
N GLU A 82 12.16 -10.89 -15.74
CA GLU A 82 10.86 -11.52 -15.93
C GLU A 82 9.72 -10.51 -15.70
N PRO A 83 8.63 -10.57 -16.50
CA PRO A 83 7.42 -9.84 -16.17
C PRO A 83 6.91 -10.22 -14.78
N ALA A 84 6.45 -9.26 -14.02
CA ALA A 84 5.82 -9.53 -12.74
C ALA A 84 4.39 -10.05 -12.97
N ASP A 85 4.20 -11.34 -12.83
CA ASP A 85 2.89 -12.00 -12.92
C ASP A 85 2.19 -12.10 -11.55
N ASP A 86 2.69 -11.38 -10.57
CA ASP A 86 2.15 -11.32 -9.21
C ASP A 86 1.57 -9.92 -8.92
N ILE A 87 0.75 -9.83 -7.87
CA ILE A 87 0.22 -8.55 -7.40
C ILE A 87 1.33 -7.78 -6.73
N LEU A 88 1.39 -6.50 -7.04
CA LEU A 88 2.23 -5.54 -6.34
C LEU A 88 1.41 -4.83 -5.28
N LEU A 89 1.98 -4.70 -4.09
CA LEU A 89 1.45 -3.90 -3.00
C LEU A 89 2.23 -2.61 -2.89
N GLY A 90 1.52 -1.49 -2.90
CA GLY A 90 1.99 -0.17 -2.53
C GLY A 90 1.08 0.43 -1.46
N CYS A 91 1.51 1.50 -0.86
CA CYS A 91 0.67 2.29 0.05
C CYS A 91 1.24 3.70 0.20
N ASP A 92 0.39 4.64 0.57
CA ASP A 92 0.74 6.01 0.94
C ASP A 92 0.09 6.38 2.28
N PRO A 93 0.59 5.81 3.40
CA PRO A 93 0.03 6.10 4.71
C PRO A 93 0.37 7.51 5.17
N GLU A 94 -0.66 8.18 5.68
CA GLU A 94 -0.59 9.51 6.26
C GLU A 94 -0.47 9.44 7.79
N PHE A 95 0.22 10.41 8.39
CA PHE A 95 0.35 10.53 9.83
C PHE A 95 0.45 11.99 10.30
N PHE A 96 0.16 12.21 11.58
CA PHE A 96 0.21 13.52 12.17
C PHE A 96 1.56 13.82 12.80
N ILE A 97 1.98 15.08 12.67
CA ILE A 97 3.05 15.67 13.47
C ILE A 97 2.36 16.54 14.52
N VAL A 98 2.60 16.25 15.80
CA VAL A 98 1.87 16.81 16.92
C VAL A 98 2.81 17.50 17.89
N ASP A 99 2.44 18.70 18.34
CA ASP A 99 3.07 19.34 19.49
C ASP A 99 2.79 18.49 20.74
N ALA A 100 3.85 17.96 21.35
CA ALA A 100 3.71 17.02 22.46
C ALA A 100 3.18 17.67 23.76
N GLN A 101 3.24 19.01 23.89
CA GLN A 101 2.73 19.72 25.05
C GLN A 101 1.25 20.09 24.91
N THR A 102 0.85 20.55 23.72
CA THR A 102 -0.51 21.03 23.47
C THR A 102 -1.43 19.99 22.85
N GLY A 103 -0.87 18.92 22.29
CA GLY A 103 -1.62 17.91 21.54
C GLY A 103 -2.12 18.38 20.17
N ARG A 104 -1.77 19.59 19.72
CA ARG A 104 -2.26 20.16 18.45
C ARG A 104 -1.41 19.70 17.25
N ASN A 105 -2.09 19.58 16.11
CA ASN A 105 -1.41 19.29 14.86
C ASN A 105 -0.47 20.43 14.45
N ILE A 106 0.70 20.04 13.94
CA ILE A 106 1.65 20.91 13.26
C ILE A 106 1.69 20.49 11.80
N SER A 107 1.53 21.46 10.89
CA SER A 107 1.57 21.14 9.47
C SER A 107 2.91 20.49 9.07
N ALA A 108 2.83 19.35 8.43
CA ALA A 108 4.00 18.61 7.95
C ALA A 108 4.80 19.40 6.90
N SER A 109 4.17 20.38 6.22
CA SER A 109 4.84 21.26 5.25
C SER A 109 5.96 22.13 5.86
N HIS A 110 5.99 22.25 7.19
CA HIS A 110 7.11 22.91 7.89
C HIS A 110 8.38 22.04 7.94
N PHE A 111 8.23 20.73 7.70
CA PHE A 111 9.32 19.76 7.85
C PHE A 111 9.64 19.04 6.56
N PHE A 112 8.64 18.72 5.75
CA PHE A 112 8.78 17.92 4.54
C PHE A 112 8.30 18.68 3.32
N ASN A 113 9.00 18.49 2.20
CA ASN A 113 8.56 18.98 0.90
C ASN A 113 7.31 18.22 0.45
N ARG A 114 6.56 18.79 -0.50
CA ARG A 114 5.38 18.15 -1.07
C ARG A 114 5.69 16.82 -1.75
N HIS A 115 6.86 16.70 -2.36
CA HIS A 115 7.30 15.52 -3.11
C HIS A 115 8.44 14.81 -2.38
N GLY A 116 8.56 13.52 -2.59
CA GLY A 116 9.57 12.66 -1.98
C GLY A 116 8.97 11.42 -1.31
N GLU A 117 9.82 10.47 -0.93
CA GLU A 117 9.40 9.25 -0.23
C GLU A 117 8.79 9.52 1.15
N VAL A 118 9.24 10.59 1.80
CA VAL A 118 8.58 11.21 2.95
C VAL A 118 8.21 12.62 2.53
N GLY A 119 6.95 12.89 2.44
CA GLY A 119 6.43 14.16 1.95
C GLY A 119 5.37 14.77 2.84
N SER A 120 4.76 15.85 2.36
CA SER A 120 3.58 16.47 2.97
C SER A 120 2.45 16.54 1.96
N ASP A 121 1.25 16.15 2.39
CA ASP A 121 0.01 16.42 1.67
C ASP A 121 -1.01 17.05 2.61
N SER A 122 -1.62 18.15 2.16
CA SER A 122 -2.71 18.84 2.88
C SER A 122 -2.44 19.09 4.37
N GLY A 123 -1.16 19.21 4.76
CA GLY A 123 -0.72 19.42 6.13
C GLY A 123 -0.37 18.16 6.91
N LEU A 124 -0.63 16.99 6.37
CA LEU A 124 -0.21 15.70 6.92
C LEU A 124 1.18 15.31 6.40
N ALA A 125 1.89 14.50 7.17
CA ALA A 125 3.05 13.79 6.68
C ALA A 125 2.58 12.51 5.99
N GLU A 126 3.21 12.18 4.87
CA GLU A 126 2.85 11.05 4.04
C GLU A 126 4.11 10.26 3.65
N LEU A 127 4.03 8.94 3.79
CA LEU A 127 5.05 8.04 3.25
C LEU A 127 4.63 7.60 1.85
N ARG A 128 5.59 7.55 0.93
CA ARG A 128 5.42 7.04 -0.44
C ARG A 128 6.46 5.96 -0.73
N PRO A 129 6.32 4.79 -0.08
CA PRO A 129 7.23 3.69 -0.35
C PRO A 129 7.08 3.19 -1.77
N ARG A 130 8.17 2.65 -2.35
CA ARG A 130 8.02 1.87 -3.58
C ARG A 130 7.16 0.63 -3.32
N PRO A 131 6.47 0.13 -4.36
CA PRO A 131 5.70 -1.11 -4.24
C PRO A 131 6.62 -2.32 -4.04
N TYR A 132 6.07 -3.37 -3.41
CA TYR A 132 6.74 -4.65 -3.20
C TYR A 132 5.79 -5.84 -3.46
N PHE A 133 6.35 -7.05 -3.61
CA PHE A 133 5.58 -8.28 -3.82
C PHE A 133 5.10 -8.93 -2.52
N THR A 134 5.56 -8.45 -1.37
CA THR A 134 5.16 -8.99 -0.07
C THR A 134 4.85 -7.87 0.92
N ALA A 135 3.90 -8.13 1.80
CA ALA A 135 3.56 -7.22 2.89
C ALA A 135 4.76 -6.94 3.82
N GLY A 136 5.59 -7.98 4.04
CA GLY A 136 6.78 -7.86 4.89
C GLY A 136 7.82 -6.90 4.32
N ASP A 137 8.17 -7.06 3.03
CA ASP A 137 9.19 -6.20 2.38
C ASP A 137 8.71 -4.75 2.32
N LEU A 138 7.43 -4.52 1.97
CA LEU A 138 6.85 -3.18 1.98
C LEU A 138 6.89 -2.54 3.37
N THR A 139 6.55 -3.31 4.43
CA THR A 139 6.59 -2.82 5.81
C THR A 139 8.02 -2.52 6.28
N ASN A 140 8.98 -3.36 5.91
CA ASN A 140 10.39 -3.13 6.22
C ASN A 140 10.91 -1.85 5.55
N TYR A 141 10.52 -1.61 4.31
CA TYR A 141 10.87 -0.37 3.62
C TYR A 141 10.25 0.86 4.29
N MET A 142 8.98 0.78 4.69
CA MET A 142 8.32 1.84 5.48
C MET A 142 9.02 2.11 6.81
N HIS A 143 9.53 1.07 7.49
CA HIS A 143 10.33 1.26 8.71
C HIS A 143 11.55 2.15 8.44
N GLY A 144 12.25 1.93 7.33
CA GLY A 144 13.37 2.79 6.90
C GLY A 144 12.94 4.24 6.66
N LEU A 145 11.80 4.45 5.98
CA LEU A 145 11.26 5.79 5.74
C LEU A 145 10.84 6.49 7.04
N LEU A 146 10.17 5.77 7.94
CA LEU A 146 9.81 6.29 9.27
C LEU A 146 11.06 6.66 10.09
N SER A 147 12.13 5.86 10.01
CA SER A 147 13.40 6.16 10.67
C SER A 147 14.03 7.44 10.11
N LYS A 148 14.04 7.62 8.79
CA LYS A 148 14.47 8.86 8.12
C LYS A 148 13.62 10.06 8.59
N ALA A 149 12.29 9.91 8.60
CA ALA A 149 11.37 10.95 9.07
C ALA A 149 11.64 11.32 10.53
N TYR A 150 11.77 10.31 11.40
CA TYR A 150 12.04 10.50 12.82
C TYR A 150 13.37 11.22 13.07
N THR A 151 14.45 10.80 12.41
CA THR A 151 15.75 11.46 12.49
C THR A 151 15.65 12.92 12.03
N HIS A 152 14.98 13.18 10.90
CA HIS A 152 14.80 14.54 10.38
C HIS A 152 14.01 15.43 11.36
N LEU A 153 12.95 14.92 11.95
CA LEU A 153 12.15 15.63 12.94
C LEU A 153 12.94 15.84 14.25
N SER A 154 13.73 14.86 14.68
CA SER A 154 14.54 14.93 15.91
C SER A 154 15.70 15.93 15.82
N THR A 155 16.33 16.08 14.65
CA THR A 155 17.39 17.06 14.43
C THR A 155 16.87 18.50 14.40
N ARG A 156 15.59 18.66 14.04
CA ARG A 156 14.90 19.96 14.08
C ARG A 156 14.15 20.20 15.39
N VAL A 157 14.58 19.56 16.42
CA VAL A 157 14.09 19.27 17.77
C VAL A 157 13.01 20.18 18.35
N LEU A 158 12.79 21.36 17.83
CA LEU A 158 11.89 22.31 18.46
C LEU A 158 11.22 23.19 17.40
N TYR A 159 10.06 22.79 16.93
CA TYR A 159 9.17 23.81 16.41
C TYR A 159 8.81 24.75 17.56
N ASN A 160 9.30 25.99 17.50
CA ASN A 160 9.17 26.98 18.59
C ASN A 160 9.62 26.46 19.98
N LYS A 161 10.70 25.67 20.04
CA LYS A 161 11.24 25.10 21.30
C LYS A 161 10.35 24.04 21.99
N ARG A 162 9.39 23.44 21.29
CA ARG A 162 8.49 22.41 21.85
C ARG A 162 8.76 21.04 21.25
N PRO A 163 8.70 19.98 22.05
CA PRO A 163 8.88 18.63 21.53
C PRO A 163 7.72 18.24 20.62
N ILE A 164 8.04 17.51 19.57
CA ILE A 164 7.07 17.02 18.58
C ILE A 164 6.97 15.50 18.63
N ARG A 165 5.82 14.95 18.25
CA ARG A 165 5.56 13.51 18.15
C ARG A 165 5.01 13.15 16.77
N MET A 166 5.32 11.93 16.31
CA MET A 166 4.69 11.29 15.18
C MET A 166 3.53 10.44 15.70
N VAL A 167 2.32 10.71 15.22
CA VAL A 167 1.08 10.08 15.71
C VAL A 167 0.38 9.35 14.56
N GLY A 168 0.14 8.03 14.74
CA GLY A 168 -0.67 7.19 13.86
C GLY A 168 -2.12 7.15 14.34
N ALA A 169 -2.97 7.91 13.68
CA ALA A 169 -4.41 7.99 13.95
C ALA A 169 -5.17 8.22 12.65
N SER A 170 -6.44 7.85 12.60
CA SER A 170 -7.32 8.20 11.47
C SER A 170 -7.93 9.59 11.63
N MET A 171 -8.07 10.04 12.88
CA MET A 171 -8.55 11.37 13.23
C MET A 171 -7.70 11.95 14.34
N HIS A 172 -7.29 13.20 14.21
CA HIS A 172 -6.61 13.93 15.26
C HIS A 172 -6.83 15.44 15.06
N ASP A 173 -7.19 16.16 16.13
CA ASP A 173 -7.40 17.61 16.10
C ASP A 173 -8.26 18.06 14.89
N ASN A 174 -9.39 17.36 14.65
CA ASN A 174 -10.33 17.56 13.55
C ASN A 174 -9.77 17.37 12.12
N ALA A 175 -8.58 16.83 11.97
CA ALA A 175 -8.05 16.42 10.67
C ALA A 175 -8.14 14.91 10.51
N SER A 176 -8.27 14.43 9.25
CA SER A 176 -8.33 13.01 8.94
C SER A 176 -7.09 12.55 8.18
N ALA A 177 -6.61 11.34 8.49
CA ALA A 177 -5.50 10.70 7.82
C ALA A 177 -5.90 9.34 7.26
N GLY A 178 -5.44 9.02 6.05
CA GLY A 178 -5.68 7.76 5.34
C GLY A 178 -4.51 6.81 5.42
N PHE A 179 -4.81 5.55 5.07
CA PHE A 179 -3.83 4.53 4.75
C PHE A 179 -4.24 3.93 3.41
N HIS A 180 -3.93 4.61 2.32
CA HIS A 180 -4.35 4.18 1.01
C HIS A 180 -3.47 3.02 0.54
N ILE A 181 -4.08 2.03 -0.09
CA ILE A 181 -3.41 0.81 -0.51
C ILE A 181 -3.48 0.71 -2.03
N HIS A 182 -2.32 0.60 -2.65
CA HIS A 182 -2.19 0.49 -4.08
C HIS A 182 -1.96 -0.96 -4.50
N PHE A 183 -2.72 -1.41 -5.47
CA PHE A 183 -2.56 -2.71 -6.09
C PHE A 183 -2.08 -2.52 -7.52
N GLY A 184 -0.86 -2.96 -7.81
CA GLY A 184 -0.40 -3.16 -9.18
C GLY A 184 -0.96 -4.49 -9.69
N LEU A 185 -1.79 -4.42 -10.74
CA LEU A 185 -2.45 -5.60 -11.28
C LEU A 185 -1.50 -6.35 -12.23
N PRO A 186 -1.47 -7.69 -12.18
CA PRO A 186 -0.57 -8.47 -13.00
C PRO A 186 -0.91 -8.35 -14.49
N ASN A 187 0.12 -8.38 -15.32
CA ASN A 187 0.01 -8.23 -16.76
C ASN A 187 -0.93 -9.27 -17.41
N GLN A 188 -0.91 -10.50 -16.90
CA GLN A 188 -1.76 -11.58 -17.39
C GLN A 188 -3.25 -11.28 -17.19
N LEU A 189 -3.64 -10.61 -16.09
CA LEU A 189 -5.01 -10.21 -15.88
C LEU A 189 -5.46 -9.18 -16.89
N LEU A 190 -4.56 -8.28 -17.25
CA LEU A 190 -4.83 -7.19 -18.16
C LEU A 190 -4.79 -7.63 -19.62
N ASN A 191 -4.02 -8.69 -19.96
CA ASN A 191 -3.84 -9.21 -21.33
C ASN A 191 -3.82 -8.09 -22.39
N GLY A 192 -3.12 -7.00 -22.08
CA GLY A 192 -3.07 -5.81 -22.92
C GLY A 192 -4.29 -4.90 -22.88
N SER A 193 -5.28 -5.19 -22.07
CA SER A 193 -6.49 -4.40 -21.85
C SER A 193 -6.51 -3.85 -20.43
N THR A 194 -7.32 -2.81 -20.20
CA THR A 194 -7.61 -2.30 -18.86
C THR A 194 -8.84 -3.01 -18.29
N LEU A 195 -8.93 -3.14 -16.97
CA LEU A 195 -10.16 -3.63 -16.33
C LEU A 195 -11.30 -2.64 -16.58
N SER A 196 -12.52 -3.16 -16.70
CA SER A 196 -13.70 -2.29 -16.73
C SER A 196 -13.93 -1.65 -15.37
N TYR A 197 -14.49 -0.45 -15.35
CA TYR A 197 -14.85 0.23 -14.11
C TYR A 197 -15.76 -0.64 -13.22
N THR A 198 -16.71 -1.37 -13.82
CA THR A 198 -17.61 -2.29 -13.09
C THR A 198 -16.84 -3.43 -12.42
N ALA A 199 -15.79 -3.98 -13.07
CA ALA A 199 -14.96 -5.00 -12.47
C ALA A 199 -14.21 -4.45 -11.25
N LEU A 200 -13.65 -3.25 -11.36
CA LEU A 200 -12.98 -2.57 -10.24
C LEU A 200 -13.93 -2.32 -9.07
N VAL A 201 -15.15 -1.82 -9.32
CA VAL A 201 -16.19 -1.63 -8.29
C VAL A 201 -16.51 -2.94 -7.57
N ASN A 202 -16.59 -4.05 -8.30
CA ASN A 202 -16.87 -5.36 -7.70
C ASN A 202 -15.66 -5.89 -6.90
N MET A 203 -14.43 -5.65 -7.36
CA MET A 203 -13.23 -5.98 -6.58
C MET A 203 -13.17 -5.18 -5.28
N VAL A 204 -13.47 -3.89 -5.34
CA VAL A 204 -13.52 -3.01 -4.17
C VAL A 204 -14.55 -3.48 -3.17
N TYR A 205 -15.69 -3.99 -3.61
CA TYR A 205 -16.68 -4.55 -2.71
C TYR A 205 -16.19 -5.80 -1.95
N ILE A 206 -15.38 -6.64 -2.58
CA ILE A 206 -14.70 -7.76 -1.90
C ILE A 206 -13.70 -7.21 -0.87
N LEU A 207 -12.93 -6.19 -1.25
CA LEU A 207 -12.00 -5.51 -0.35
C LEU A 207 -12.71 -4.85 0.83
N ASP A 208 -13.87 -4.21 0.62
CA ASP A 208 -14.66 -3.60 1.70
C ASP A 208 -15.01 -4.64 2.77
N TYR A 209 -15.39 -5.85 2.38
CA TYR A 209 -15.72 -6.88 3.34
C TYR A 209 -14.49 -7.41 4.09
N TYR A 210 -13.46 -7.84 3.37
CA TYR A 210 -12.30 -8.48 4.01
C TYR A 210 -11.30 -7.49 4.59
N VAL A 211 -11.01 -6.42 3.87
CA VAL A 211 -9.98 -5.43 4.26
C VAL A 211 -10.63 -4.26 5.00
N GLY A 212 -11.70 -3.70 4.47
CA GLY A 212 -12.41 -2.57 5.07
C GLY A 212 -12.90 -2.88 6.49
N ILE A 213 -13.63 -3.98 6.67
CA ILE A 213 -14.09 -4.40 8.03
C ILE A 213 -12.91 -4.75 8.93
N SER A 214 -11.89 -5.46 8.42
CA SER A 214 -10.71 -5.76 9.24
C SER A 214 -9.97 -4.50 9.68
N SER A 215 -9.87 -3.48 8.83
CA SER A 215 -9.17 -2.24 9.15
C SER A 215 -9.79 -1.45 10.31
N ILE A 216 -11.08 -1.66 10.59
CA ILE A 216 -11.82 -0.98 11.65
C ILE A 216 -11.52 -1.56 13.03
N LEU A 217 -11.21 -2.86 13.10
CA LEU A 217 -11.08 -3.58 14.38
C LEU A 217 -10.07 -2.94 15.35
N PRO A 218 -8.92 -2.38 14.93
CA PRO A 218 -7.97 -1.71 15.81
C PRO A 218 -8.23 -0.21 16.01
N GLU A 219 -9.34 0.35 15.52
CA GLU A 219 -9.65 1.78 15.67
C GLU A 219 -9.92 2.15 17.13
N GLY A 220 -9.49 3.36 17.50
CA GLY A 220 -9.94 4.04 18.70
C GLY A 220 -11.26 4.79 18.48
N GLU A 221 -11.84 5.29 19.56
CA GLU A 221 -13.12 6.01 19.51
C GLU A 221 -13.09 7.23 18.57
N GLU A 222 -12.00 8.00 18.55
CA GLU A 222 -11.84 9.13 17.64
C GLU A 222 -11.61 8.70 16.20
N ASP A 223 -10.88 7.60 15.96
CA ASP A 223 -10.58 7.09 14.62
C ASP A 223 -11.85 6.78 13.83
N CYS A 224 -12.89 6.26 14.49
CA CYS A 224 -14.17 5.90 13.88
C CYS A 224 -14.87 7.07 13.19
N LYS A 225 -14.61 8.29 13.61
CA LYS A 225 -15.23 9.49 13.03
C LYS A 225 -14.86 9.69 11.56
N ARG A 226 -13.65 9.29 11.13
CA ARG A 226 -13.20 9.44 9.73
C ARG A 226 -14.16 8.85 8.71
N ARG A 227 -14.70 7.67 9.02
CA ARG A 227 -15.55 6.88 8.11
C ARG A 227 -17.05 7.04 8.39
N SER A 228 -17.42 7.76 9.46
CA SER A 228 -18.82 7.91 9.82
C SER A 228 -19.60 8.70 8.79
N ALA A 229 -20.90 8.39 8.66
CA ALA A 229 -21.79 9.06 7.71
C ALA A 229 -21.88 10.59 7.97
N ASN A 230 -21.69 11.01 9.23
CA ASN A 230 -21.87 12.39 9.65
C ASN A 230 -20.63 13.26 9.46
N TYR A 231 -19.43 12.67 9.38
CA TYR A 231 -18.19 13.45 9.37
C TYR A 231 -17.51 13.44 7.99
N GLY A 232 -17.48 12.32 7.28
CA GLY A 232 -16.41 12.09 6.33
C GLY A 232 -16.76 12.20 4.87
N GLN A 233 -15.83 12.81 4.17
CA GLN A 233 -15.69 12.65 2.72
C GLN A 233 -14.77 11.47 2.37
N TYR A 234 -14.05 10.88 3.36
CA TYR A 234 -12.99 9.89 3.17
C TYR A 234 -13.26 8.61 3.97
N GLY A 235 -12.73 7.49 3.46
CA GLY A 235 -12.79 6.19 4.15
C GLY A 235 -14.15 5.50 4.10
N LYS A 236 -15.04 5.91 3.21
CA LYS A 236 -16.34 5.25 3.01
C LYS A 236 -16.17 3.97 2.18
N PRO A 237 -17.06 2.98 2.37
CA PRO A 237 -17.08 1.81 1.52
C PRO A 237 -17.19 2.19 0.05
N GLY A 238 -16.41 1.53 -0.79
CA GLY A 238 -16.37 1.83 -2.22
C GLY A 238 -15.44 2.97 -2.61
N ASP A 239 -14.71 3.59 -1.67
CA ASP A 239 -13.76 4.65 -1.99
C ASP A 239 -12.48 4.08 -2.62
N PHE A 240 -12.26 4.40 -3.89
CA PHE A 240 -11.07 4.01 -4.66
C PHE A 240 -10.77 4.98 -5.78
N ARG A 241 -9.51 4.99 -6.23
CA ARG A 241 -9.08 5.64 -7.48
C ARG A 241 -8.63 4.61 -8.49
N ASP A 242 -8.88 4.95 -9.73
CA ASP A 242 -8.55 4.15 -10.90
C ASP A 242 -7.44 4.89 -11.69
N ASP A 243 -6.20 4.65 -11.30
CA ASP A 243 -5.05 5.21 -11.97
C ASP A 243 -4.70 4.36 -13.20
N ASN A 244 -5.20 4.77 -14.36
CA ASN A 244 -4.97 4.11 -15.66
C ASN A 244 -5.48 2.66 -15.76
N ARG A 245 -6.27 2.17 -14.81
CA ARG A 245 -6.80 0.79 -14.74
C ARG A 245 -5.76 -0.32 -14.76
N ILE A 246 -4.52 0.02 -14.53
CA ILE A 246 -3.38 -0.88 -14.33
C ILE A 246 -3.08 -0.99 -12.84
N THR A 247 -3.31 0.10 -12.12
CA THR A 247 -3.22 0.19 -10.67
C THR A 247 -4.58 0.61 -10.11
N MET A 248 -4.86 0.16 -8.90
CA MET A 248 -6.05 0.53 -8.16
C MET A 248 -5.64 0.99 -6.76
N GLU A 249 -6.03 2.20 -6.38
CA GLU A 249 -5.84 2.74 -5.04
C GLU A 249 -7.12 2.51 -4.23
N TYR A 250 -7.04 1.70 -3.18
CA TYR A 250 -8.13 1.46 -2.23
C TYR A 250 -7.97 2.38 -1.00
N ARG A 251 -8.99 3.20 -0.69
CA ARG A 251 -8.88 4.36 0.19
C ARG A 251 -9.65 4.27 1.52
N VAL A 252 -10.30 3.15 1.78
CA VAL A 252 -11.13 2.96 2.99
C VAL A 252 -10.29 2.93 4.28
N PRO A 253 -9.14 2.24 4.36
CA PRO A 253 -8.36 2.16 5.59
C PRO A 253 -7.85 3.52 6.08
N GLY A 254 -7.74 3.67 7.39
CA GLY A 254 -7.32 4.92 8.04
C GLY A 254 -5.88 4.91 8.55
N GLY A 255 -5.32 6.11 8.79
CA GLY A 255 -3.93 6.31 9.22
C GLY A 255 -3.55 5.67 10.56
N HIS A 256 -4.53 5.27 11.39
CA HIS A 256 -4.28 4.54 12.64
C HIS A 256 -3.53 3.21 12.42
N LEU A 257 -3.59 2.63 11.23
CA LEU A 257 -2.87 1.40 10.88
C LEU A 257 -1.35 1.56 10.88
N LEU A 258 -0.87 2.79 10.66
CA LEU A 258 0.55 3.11 10.79
C LEU A 258 1.01 3.19 12.27
N ARG A 259 0.09 3.17 13.22
CA ARG A 259 0.39 3.23 14.66
C ARG A 259 1.37 2.14 15.10
N HIS A 260 1.25 0.93 14.57
CA HIS A 260 2.06 -0.21 14.97
C HIS A 260 2.40 -1.12 13.77
N PRO A 261 3.66 -1.62 13.66
CA PRO A 261 4.08 -2.44 12.51
C PRO A 261 3.23 -3.71 12.33
N VAL A 262 2.74 -4.32 13.40
CA VAL A 262 1.86 -5.51 13.32
C VAL A 262 0.53 -5.17 12.63
N LEU A 263 -0.04 -3.99 12.87
CA LEU A 263 -1.25 -3.55 12.19
C LEU A 263 -0.98 -3.30 10.70
N THR A 264 0.11 -2.64 10.41
CA THR A 264 0.53 -2.34 9.03
C THR A 264 0.75 -3.62 8.22
N VAL A 265 1.66 -4.49 8.68
CA VAL A 265 2.00 -5.71 7.94
C VAL A 265 0.83 -6.69 7.86
N GLY A 266 0.03 -6.76 8.92
CA GLY A 266 -1.12 -7.67 8.96
C GLY A 266 -2.22 -7.28 7.99
N LEU A 267 -2.58 -5.99 7.91
CA LEU A 267 -3.57 -5.54 6.93
C LEU A 267 -3.07 -5.69 5.50
N LEU A 268 -1.81 -5.35 5.22
CA LEU A 268 -1.21 -5.56 3.90
C LEU A 268 -1.16 -7.06 3.52
N ALA A 269 -0.94 -7.95 4.50
CA ALA A 269 -0.99 -9.40 4.31
C ALA A 269 -2.42 -9.91 4.00
N ILE A 270 -3.44 -9.32 4.63
CA ILE A 270 -4.84 -9.57 4.29
C ILE A 270 -5.10 -9.13 2.84
N CYS A 271 -4.65 -7.92 2.46
CA CYS A 271 -4.77 -7.41 1.09
C CYS A 271 -4.15 -8.35 0.05
N ASP A 272 -2.90 -8.78 0.28
CA ASP A 272 -2.20 -9.71 -0.61
C ASP A 272 -2.95 -11.04 -0.75
N THR A 273 -3.47 -11.58 0.36
CA THR A 273 -4.23 -12.82 0.39
C THR A 273 -5.54 -12.69 -0.40
N VAL A 274 -6.32 -11.65 -0.14
CA VAL A 274 -7.62 -11.42 -0.79
C VAL A 274 -7.43 -11.21 -2.30
N MET A 275 -6.46 -10.39 -2.69
CA MET A 275 -6.21 -10.11 -4.10
C MET A 275 -5.72 -11.36 -4.85
N LYS A 276 -4.87 -12.17 -4.26
CA LYS A 276 -4.42 -13.46 -4.86
C LYS A 276 -5.56 -14.46 -5.00
N ASP A 277 -6.43 -14.53 -4.00
CA ASP A 277 -7.61 -15.39 -4.08
C ASP A 277 -8.58 -14.93 -5.17
N MET A 278 -8.83 -13.61 -5.28
CA MET A 278 -9.63 -13.06 -6.37
C MET A 278 -9.07 -13.43 -7.74
N LEU A 279 -7.78 -13.23 -7.94
CA LEU A 279 -7.12 -13.59 -9.21
C LEU A 279 -7.22 -15.09 -9.50
N SER A 280 -6.99 -15.93 -8.49
CA SER A 280 -7.08 -17.37 -8.65
C SER A 280 -8.49 -17.81 -9.06
N ARG A 281 -9.52 -17.30 -8.40
CA ARG A 281 -10.92 -17.61 -8.72
C ARG A 281 -11.31 -17.11 -10.10
N MET A 282 -10.85 -15.92 -10.48
CA MET A 282 -11.05 -15.38 -11.82
C MET A 282 -10.40 -16.26 -12.89
N ARG A 283 -9.19 -16.80 -12.63
CA ARG A 283 -8.51 -17.73 -13.55
C ARG A 283 -9.26 -19.04 -13.75
N VAL A 284 -9.80 -19.62 -12.68
CA VAL A 284 -10.56 -20.87 -12.74
C VAL A 284 -11.91 -20.69 -13.47
N TYR A 285 -12.54 -19.53 -13.30
CA TYR A 285 -13.86 -19.25 -13.91
C TYR A 285 -13.75 -18.95 -15.41
N THR A 286 -12.60 -18.49 -15.87
CA THR A 286 -12.32 -18.24 -17.28
C THR A 286 -11.26 -19.21 -17.79
N ASP A 287 -11.66 -20.39 -18.23
CA ASP A 287 -10.77 -21.36 -18.93
C ASP A 287 -10.04 -20.77 -20.14
N ASN A 288 -10.43 -19.59 -20.55
CA ASN A 288 -9.76 -18.79 -21.55
C ASN A 288 -9.70 -17.32 -21.05
N PHE A 289 -8.52 -16.83 -20.78
CA PHE A 289 -8.19 -15.44 -20.43
C PHE A 289 -8.63 -14.39 -21.49
N THR A 290 -9.64 -14.69 -22.26
CA THR A 290 -10.11 -13.84 -23.35
C THR A 290 -10.97 -12.65 -22.90
N SER A 291 -11.38 -12.61 -21.61
CA SER A 291 -12.13 -11.48 -21.10
C SER A 291 -11.63 -11.04 -19.71
N PRO A 292 -10.93 -9.90 -19.59
CA PRO A 292 -10.49 -9.33 -18.32
C PRO A 292 -11.64 -8.81 -17.43
N ASN A 293 -12.89 -9.15 -17.75
CA ASN A 293 -14.09 -8.58 -17.18
C ASN A 293 -14.95 -9.60 -16.41
N VAL A 294 -14.33 -10.57 -15.76
CA VAL A 294 -15.03 -11.69 -15.09
C VAL A 294 -15.97 -11.25 -13.96
N LEU A 295 -15.73 -10.11 -13.33
CA LEU A 295 -16.60 -9.58 -12.28
C LEU A 295 -17.53 -8.50 -12.81
N LYS A 296 -18.14 -8.71 -13.98
CA LYS A 296 -19.04 -7.71 -14.60
C LYS A 296 -20.35 -7.54 -13.87
N THR A 297 -20.84 -8.59 -13.22
CA THR A 297 -22.13 -8.54 -12.55
C THR A 297 -22.02 -8.91 -11.06
N TYR A 298 -22.98 -8.43 -10.29
CA TYR A 298 -23.09 -8.77 -8.87
C TYR A 298 -23.39 -10.27 -8.68
N GLU A 299 -24.13 -10.91 -9.61
CA GLU A 299 -24.40 -12.34 -9.58
C GLU A 299 -23.13 -13.17 -9.76
N GLU A 300 -22.22 -12.77 -10.63
CA GLU A 300 -20.91 -13.44 -10.79
C GLU A 300 -20.09 -13.32 -9.52
N LEU A 301 -20.04 -12.13 -8.91
CA LEU A 301 -19.40 -11.91 -7.63
C LEU A 301 -19.98 -12.84 -6.54
N ARG A 302 -21.29 -12.92 -6.43
CA ARG A 302 -21.97 -13.77 -5.44
C ARG A 302 -21.68 -15.25 -5.63
N LYS A 303 -21.48 -15.70 -6.85
CA LYS A 303 -21.07 -17.10 -7.13
C LYS A 303 -19.66 -17.37 -6.64
N LEU A 304 -18.74 -16.42 -6.84
CA LEU A 304 -17.34 -16.56 -6.41
C LEU A 304 -17.16 -16.39 -4.89
N TYR A 305 -17.95 -15.51 -4.28
CA TYR A 305 -17.87 -15.15 -2.86
C TYR A 305 -19.25 -15.21 -2.18
N PRO A 306 -19.86 -16.41 -2.03
CA PRO A 306 -21.23 -16.55 -1.55
C PRO A 306 -21.42 -16.14 -0.09
N LYS A 307 -20.34 -16.09 0.71
CA LYS A 307 -20.39 -15.75 2.12
C LYS A 307 -20.36 -14.24 2.38
N ILE A 308 -19.99 -13.40 1.41
CA ILE A 308 -20.01 -11.94 1.58
C ILE A 308 -21.46 -11.48 1.75
N PRO A 309 -21.78 -10.68 2.79
CA PRO A 309 -23.12 -10.10 2.98
C PRO A 309 -23.53 -9.21 1.80
N ASP A 310 -24.73 -8.70 1.80
CA ASP A 310 -25.14 -7.68 0.81
C ASP A 310 -24.41 -6.34 1.03
N ARG A 311 -24.40 -5.51 -0.02
CA ARG A 311 -23.68 -4.23 -0.01
C ARG A 311 -24.14 -3.28 1.09
N ALA A 312 -25.44 -3.26 1.39
CA ALA A 312 -25.99 -2.39 2.42
C ALA A 312 -25.48 -2.80 3.81
N THR A 313 -25.42 -4.12 4.07
CA THR A 313 -24.85 -4.65 5.32
C THR A 313 -23.39 -4.27 5.48
N VAL A 314 -22.54 -4.49 4.46
CA VAL A 314 -21.12 -4.10 4.51
C VAL A 314 -20.97 -2.59 4.69
N TYR A 315 -21.76 -1.80 3.96
CA TYR A 315 -21.77 -0.34 4.08
C TYR A 315 -22.08 0.10 5.52
N ASN A 316 -23.14 -0.44 6.11
CA ASN A 316 -23.55 -0.09 7.47
C ASN A 316 -22.50 -0.45 8.51
N VAL A 317 -21.83 -1.62 8.36
CA VAL A 317 -20.76 -2.03 9.27
C VAL A 317 -19.58 -1.07 9.20
N ILE A 318 -19.17 -0.66 7.99
CA ILE A 318 -18.01 0.21 7.83
C ILE A 318 -18.34 1.65 8.27
N THR A 319 -19.55 2.15 8.06
CA THR A 319 -19.90 3.54 8.39
C THR A 319 -20.42 3.73 9.82
N ASP A 320 -20.56 2.66 10.62
CA ASP A 320 -20.95 2.75 12.02
C ASP A 320 -19.83 3.43 12.83
N GLU A 321 -20.18 4.38 13.68
CA GLU A 321 -19.23 5.09 14.56
C GLU A 321 -18.65 4.19 15.67
N LYS A 322 -19.09 2.94 15.77
CA LYS A 322 -18.62 1.95 16.74
C LYS A 322 -17.95 0.79 16.04
N ILE A 323 -16.94 0.21 16.68
CA ILE A 323 -16.27 -0.99 16.16
C ILE A 323 -17.08 -2.27 16.38
N ARG A 324 -18.07 -2.28 17.27
CA ARG A 324 -18.85 -3.45 17.63
C ARG A 324 -19.47 -4.21 16.43
N PRO A 325 -20.09 -3.56 15.45
CA PRO A 325 -20.58 -4.26 14.27
C PRO A 325 -19.47 -4.99 13.52
N ALA A 326 -18.28 -4.40 13.39
CA ALA A 326 -17.13 -5.03 12.74
C ALA A 326 -16.64 -6.27 13.49
N THR A 327 -16.63 -6.25 14.84
CA THR A 327 -16.18 -7.40 15.65
C THR A 327 -17.04 -8.65 15.43
N CYS A 328 -18.32 -8.51 15.08
CA CYS A 328 -19.19 -9.62 14.75
C CYS A 328 -18.79 -10.39 13.48
N TYR A 329 -17.94 -9.78 12.64
CA TYR A 329 -17.44 -10.41 11.40
C TYR A 329 -16.02 -10.94 11.52
N ALA A 330 -15.28 -10.61 12.59
CA ALA A 330 -13.86 -10.94 12.72
C ALA A 330 -13.59 -12.45 12.55
N ASP A 331 -14.33 -13.31 13.27
CA ASP A 331 -14.15 -14.77 13.21
C ASP A 331 -14.49 -15.32 11.82
N LYS A 332 -15.57 -14.83 11.19
CA LYS A 332 -15.95 -15.24 9.84
C LYS A 332 -14.91 -14.84 8.80
N ILE A 333 -14.42 -13.61 8.89
CA ILE A 333 -13.38 -13.12 7.99
C ILE A 333 -12.12 -13.96 8.16
N MET A 334 -11.71 -14.27 9.40
CA MET A 334 -10.54 -15.09 9.67
C MET A 334 -10.71 -16.51 9.12
N GLU A 335 -11.88 -17.14 9.31
CA GLU A 335 -12.20 -18.45 8.75
C GLU A 335 -12.09 -18.41 7.22
N ASP A 336 -12.71 -17.43 6.56
CA ASP A 336 -12.68 -17.29 5.10
C ASP A 336 -11.26 -17.05 4.57
N LEU A 337 -10.49 -16.16 5.21
CA LEU A 337 -9.08 -15.91 4.86
C LEU A 337 -8.24 -17.19 4.94
N SER A 338 -8.49 -18.05 5.95
CA SER A 338 -7.75 -19.29 6.14
C SER A 338 -7.91 -20.28 4.98
N MET A 339 -8.98 -20.14 4.20
CA MET A 339 -9.30 -20.98 3.03
C MET A 339 -8.84 -20.36 1.71
N MET A 340 -8.33 -19.13 1.73
CA MET A 340 -7.92 -18.40 0.52
C MET A 340 -6.54 -18.82 0.02
N VAL A 341 -6.37 -18.73 -1.29
CA VAL A 341 -5.06 -18.86 -1.93
C VAL A 341 -4.12 -17.76 -1.41
N GLY A 342 -2.90 -18.13 -1.02
CA GLY A 342 -1.93 -17.18 -0.46
C GLY A 342 -1.97 -17.04 1.07
N PHE A 343 -2.99 -17.55 1.76
CA PHE A 343 -3.07 -17.48 3.22
C PHE A 343 -1.82 -18.07 3.90
N ASN A 344 -1.38 -19.24 3.49
CA ASN A 344 -0.23 -19.92 4.10
C ASN A 344 1.04 -19.07 4.07
N LYS A 345 1.28 -18.31 2.99
CA LYS A 345 2.41 -17.38 2.86
C LYS A 345 2.31 -16.23 3.86
N ASN A 346 1.09 -15.75 4.10
CA ASN A 346 0.79 -14.58 4.92
C ASN A 346 0.31 -14.94 6.34
N ARG A 347 0.18 -16.24 6.65
CA ARG A 347 -0.46 -16.76 7.87
C ARG A 347 0.06 -16.09 9.14
N LYS A 348 1.38 -15.99 9.28
CA LYS A 348 1.98 -15.40 10.50
C LYS A 348 1.52 -13.96 10.69
N HIS A 349 1.59 -13.13 9.67
CA HIS A 349 1.23 -11.71 9.74
C HIS A 349 -0.26 -11.52 9.99
N ILE A 350 -1.11 -12.33 9.36
CA ILE A 350 -2.56 -12.28 9.56
C ILE A 350 -2.92 -12.73 10.99
N MET A 351 -2.33 -13.82 11.48
CA MET A 351 -2.56 -14.30 12.84
C MET A 351 -2.08 -13.29 13.88
N ASP A 352 -0.89 -12.73 13.71
CA ASP A 352 -0.34 -11.70 14.59
C ASP A 352 -1.25 -10.46 14.64
N TYR A 353 -1.82 -10.07 13.51
CA TYR A 353 -2.79 -8.97 13.40
C TYR A 353 -4.03 -9.22 14.28
N PHE A 354 -4.70 -10.34 14.09
CA PHE A 354 -5.91 -10.65 14.84
C PHE A 354 -5.61 -10.89 16.33
N ASN A 355 -4.49 -11.53 16.66
CA ASN A 355 -4.06 -11.71 18.06
C ASN A 355 -3.78 -10.37 18.76
N TYR A 356 -3.16 -9.42 18.03
CA TYR A 356 -2.94 -8.07 18.54
C TYR A 356 -4.26 -7.36 18.85
N ILE A 357 -5.25 -7.48 17.96
CA ILE A 357 -6.58 -6.90 18.15
C ILE A 357 -7.33 -7.56 19.30
N ILE A 358 -7.32 -8.89 19.39
CA ILE A 358 -7.94 -9.62 20.50
C ILE A 358 -7.31 -9.18 21.83
N GLY A 359 -5.99 -9.08 21.91
CA GLY A 359 -5.28 -8.57 23.09
C GLY A 359 -5.71 -7.14 23.45
N TYR A 360 -5.90 -6.27 22.45
CA TYR A 360 -6.38 -4.91 22.66
C TYR A 360 -7.81 -4.88 23.20
N LEU A 361 -8.74 -5.61 22.57
CA LEU A 361 -10.16 -5.61 22.92
C LEU A 361 -10.45 -6.33 24.24
N SER A 362 -9.75 -7.44 24.51
CA SER A 362 -10.03 -8.29 25.69
C SER A 362 -9.31 -7.84 26.96
N ASN A 363 -8.11 -7.28 26.84
CA ASN A 363 -7.26 -6.96 27.98
C ASN A 363 -7.24 -5.48 28.36
N GLY A 364 -7.98 -4.63 27.63
CA GLY A 364 -8.00 -3.18 27.86
C GLY A 364 -6.62 -2.53 27.71
N VAL A 365 -5.69 -3.18 27.01
CA VAL A 365 -4.34 -2.65 26.74
C VAL A 365 -4.50 -1.45 25.83
N LYS A 366 -4.25 -0.26 26.36
CA LYS A 366 -4.18 0.94 25.55
C LYS A 366 -2.81 1.00 24.89
N TYR A 367 -2.76 0.74 23.60
CA TYR A 367 -1.55 0.98 22.82
C TYR A 367 -1.33 2.48 22.65
N THR A 368 -0.07 2.90 22.72
CA THR A 368 0.28 4.29 22.45
C THR A 368 0.03 4.61 20.97
N ASP A 369 -0.37 5.84 20.68
CA ASP A 369 -0.51 6.38 19.32
C ASP A 369 0.85 6.78 18.71
N SER A 370 1.93 6.70 19.50
CA SER A 370 3.28 7.07 19.09
C SER A 370 3.86 6.07 18.10
N ILE A 371 4.03 6.49 16.84
CA ILE A 371 4.71 5.71 15.82
C ILE A 371 6.15 5.40 16.26
N ALA A 372 6.89 6.39 16.74
CA ALA A 372 8.29 6.23 17.12
C ALA A 372 8.51 5.12 18.16
N ASN A 373 7.65 5.06 19.18
CA ASN A 373 7.75 4.04 20.23
C ASN A 373 7.40 2.64 19.71
N ASN A 374 6.29 2.53 18.98
CA ASN A 374 5.78 1.24 18.52
C ASN A 374 6.66 0.61 17.42
N TRP A 375 7.22 1.44 16.55
CA TRP A 375 8.16 1.01 15.51
C TRP A 375 9.60 0.93 15.99
N ARG A 376 9.87 1.29 17.26
CA ARG A 376 11.21 1.29 17.87
C ARG A 376 12.23 2.10 17.05
N LEU A 377 11.80 3.29 16.63
CA LEU A 377 12.65 4.16 15.83
C LEU A 377 13.80 4.70 16.71
N VAL A 378 15.00 4.53 16.24
CA VAL A 378 16.22 5.00 16.92
C VAL A 378 16.70 6.26 16.19
N GLN A 379 17.18 7.27 16.96
CA GLN A 379 17.93 8.36 16.36
C GLN A 379 19.25 7.79 15.83
N HIS A 380 19.45 7.84 14.52
CA HIS A 380 20.78 7.66 13.96
C HIS A 380 21.56 8.93 14.27
N GLU A 381 22.52 8.84 15.21
CA GLU A 381 23.54 9.86 15.38
C GLU A 381 24.25 10.00 14.03
N GLY A 382 24.21 11.22 13.47
CA GLY A 382 24.64 11.49 12.11
C GLY A 382 26.08 11.00 11.87
N GLN A 383 26.24 10.20 10.82
CA GLN A 383 27.53 9.98 10.16
C GLN A 383 27.86 11.16 9.25
#